data_bbdae1aec2b6b444a8aaf66ed6757fd3
#
_entry.id   bbdae1aec2b6b444a8aaf66ed6757fd3
#
_cell.length_a   1.000
_cell.length_b   1.000
_cell.length_c   1.000
_cell.angle_alpha   90.00
_cell.angle_beta   90.00
_cell.angle_gamma   90.00
#
_symmetry.space_group_name_H-M   'P 1'
#
loop_
_entity.id
_entity.type
_entity.pdbx_description
1 polymer ?
#
loop_
_entity_poly.entity_id
_entity_poly.type
_entity_poly.pdbx_seq_one_letter_code
_entity_poly.pdbx_strand_id
1 'polypeptide(L)'
;EMTKISMATEFFDVNPEDGRLTQISAINKPIYDHIRMGEVQKRWVKTTDGKQMLTWVVLPPDFDPAKKYPVLLYCQGGPQSVVSQFWSYRWNLELIASGGYVVVAPNRRGLPSFGQEWLDQISGDYSGQNIRDYLSAIDDVAAEPWADRDRMGCVGASYGGYSVYFLAGCHDKRFKAFIAHCGIFDFDSMYGATEELWFVNNDSGGPYWDKTHAPAQRPHAHSPHRLPH
;
A
#
# COMPACT_ATOMS: atom_id res chain seq x y z
N GLU A 1 8.67 20.46 10.67
CA GLU A 1 7.76 19.43 11.23
C GLU A 1 8.17 18.03 10.80
N MET A 2 7.87 17.05 11.62
CA MET A 2 8.12 15.64 11.31
C MET A 2 6.93 14.80 11.79
N THR A 3 6.63 13.77 11.01
CA THR A 3 5.64 12.73 11.34
C THR A 3 6.24 11.35 11.11
N LYS A 4 5.74 10.33 11.79
CA LYS A 4 6.10 8.92 11.60
C LYS A 4 4.84 8.05 11.65
N ILE A 5 4.94 6.79 11.24
CA ILE A 5 3.83 5.83 11.38
C ILE A 5 3.32 5.79 12.83
N SER A 6 4.23 5.87 13.82
CA SER A 6 3.92 5.85 15.25
C SER A 6 3.97 7.22 15.93
N MET A 7 3.89 8.33 15.17
CA MET A 7 3.96 9.66 15.73
C MET A 7 3.20 10.67 14.86
N ALA A 8 2.16 11.30 15.39
CA ALA A 8 1.54 12.47 14.78
C ALA A 8 2.54 13.63 14.70
N THR A 9 2.21 14.64 13.90
CA THR A 9 3.11 15.76 13.61
C THR A 9 3.59 16.45 14.89
N GLU A 10 4.91 16.58 15.02
CA GLU A 10 5.60 17.37 16.03
C GLU A 10 6.64 18.28 15.37
N PHE A 11 7.06 19.33 16.06
CA PHE A 11 8.06 20.26 15.57
C PHE A 11 9.45 19.91 16.09
N PHE A 12 10.42 20.07 15.20
CA PHE A 12 11.83 19.78 15.46
C PHE A 12 12.68 20.95 15.01
N ASP A 13 13.68 21.29 15.82
CA ASP A 13 14.81 22.10 15.39
C ASP A 13 15.81 21.23 14.61
N VAL A 14 16.37 21.80 13.54
CA VAL A 14 17.34 21.09 12.68
C VAL A 14 18.66 21.85 12.76
N ASN A 15 19.69 21.22 13.29
CA ASN A 15 21.03 21.80 13.25
C ASN A 15 21.51 21.81 11.78
N PRO A 16 21.77 23.00 11.19
CA PRO A 16 22.15 23.09 9.78
C PRO A 16 23.54 22.52 9.46
N GLU A 17 24.42 22.33 10.46
CA GLU A 17 25.77 21.85 10.27
C GLU A 17 25.85 20.31 10.16
N ASP A 18 25.07 19.61 10.97
CA ASP A 18 25.11 18.14 11.07
C ASP A 18 23.76 17.44 10.79
N GLY A 19 22.69 18.21 10.56
CA GLY A 19 21.36 17.69 10.32
C GLY A 19 20.68 17.07 11.57
N ARG A 20 21.25 17.25 12.76
CA ARG A 20 20.68 16.69 14.00
C ARG A 20 19.34 17.33 14.31
N LEU A 21 18.36 16.47 14.62
CA LEU A 21 17.01 16.85 15.00
C LEU A 21 16.87 16.91 16.52
N THR A 22 16.33 18.02 17.01
CA THR A 22 15.95 18.19 18.42
C THR A 22 14.46 18.50 18.49
N GLN A 23 13.69 17.63 19.13
CA GLN A 23 12.25 17.86 19.29
C GLN A 23 11.98 19.06 20.20
N ILE A 24 11.16 20.00 19.73
CA ILE A 24 10.80 21.24 20.46
C ILE A 24 9.33 21.29 20.85
N SER A 25 8.46 20.44 20.29
CA SER A 25 7.08 20.30 20.72
C SER A 25 6.78 18.88 21.21
N ALA A 26 5.78 18.77 22.09
CA ALA A 26 5.28 17.51 22.63
C ALA A 26 3.75 17.57 22.76
N ILE A 27 3.09 18.03 21.69
CA ILE A 27 1.64 18.32 21.68
C ILE A 27 0.84 17.06 21.98
N ASN A 28 1.28 15.92 21.42
CA ASN A 28 0.58 14.64 21.55
C ASN A 28 1.03 13.80 22.76
N LYS A 29 2.03 14.27 23.53
CA LYS A 29 2.56 13.52 24.67
C LYS A 29 1.48 13.09 25.68
N PRO A 30 0.50 13.94 26.08
CA PRO A 30 -0.52 13.52 27.03
C PRO A 30 -1.36 12.32 26.54
N ILE A 31 -1.48 12.14 25.21
CA ILE A 31 -2.18 10.98 24.62
C ILE A 31 -1.23 9.78 24.59
N TYR A 32 -0.01 9.98 24.10
CA TYR A 32 0.97 8.90 23.92
C TYR A 32 1.41 8.25 25.23
N ASP A 33 1.40 8.99 26.34
CA ASP A 33 1.70 8.45 27.67
C ASP A 33 0.68 7.37 28.13
N HIS A 34 -0.48 7.27 27.46
CA HIS A 34 -1.57 6.36 27.80
C HIS A 34 -1.82 5.27 26.73
N ILE A 35 -1.10 5.30 25.62
CA ILE A 35 -1.23 4.30 24.56
C ILE A 35 0.11 3.62 24.30
N ARG A 36 0.04 2.38 23.83
CA ARG A 36 1.22 1.63 23.39
C ARG A 36 1.18 1.51 21.87
N MET A 37 2.25 1.94 21.22
CA MET A 37 2.44 1.78 19.79
C MET A 37 3.06 0.43 19.49
N GLY A 38 2.82 -0.07 18.27
CA GLY A 38 3.48 -1.23 17.73
C GLY A 38 4.92 -0.94 17.29
N GLU A 39 5.68 -1.99 17.03
CA GLU A 39 6.99 -1.85 16.40
C GLU A 39 6.84 -1.68 14.89
N VAL A 40 7.48 -0.65 14.32
CA VAL A 40 7.53 -0.42 12.88
C VAL A 40 8.83 -0.96 12.32
N GLN A 41 8.77 -2.02 11.54
CA GLN A 41 9.91 -2.65 10.89
C GLN A 41 10.05 -2.17 9.45
N LYS A 42 11.29 -1.90 9.06
CA LYS A 42 11.67 -1.63 7.67
C LYS A 42 12.20 -2.92 7.04
N ARG A 43 11.52 -3.41 5.99
CA ARG A 43 11.97 -4.61 5.25
C ARG A 43 12.23 -4.27 3.79
N TRP A 44 13.25 -4.93 3.23
CA TRP A 44 13.50 -4.92 1.79
C TRP A 44 13.10 -6.28 1.24
N VAL A 45 11.97 -6.31 0.55
CA VAL A 45 11.40 -7.53 -0.02
C VAL A 45 11.84 -7.68 -1.47
N LYS A 46 12.32 -8.87 -1.83
CA LYS A 46 12.67 -9.18 -3.21
C LYS A 46 11.41 -9.41 -4.04
N THR A 47 11.25 -8.66 -5.11
CA THR A 47 10.14 -8.79 -6.05
C THR A 47 10.36 -9.92 -7.06
N THR A 48 9.30 -10.33 -7.77
CA THR A 48 9.37 -11.42 -8.76
C THR A 48 10.35 -11.18 -9.90
N ASP A 49 10.64 -9.91 -10.22
CA ASP A 49 11.65 -9.50 -11.22
C ASP A 49 13.03 -9.18 -10.60
N GLY A 50 13.22 -9.53 -9.32
CA GLY A 50 14.51 -9.47 -8.64
C GLY A 50 14.91 -8.13 -8.04
N LYS A 51 14.04 -7.10 -8.12
CA LYS A 51 14.29 -5.80 -7.50
C LYS A 51 13.99 -5.82 -5.99
N GLN A 52 14.45 -4.81 -5.27
CA GLN A 52 14.23 -4.65 -3.83
C GLN A 52 13.14 -3.62 -3.56
N MET A 53 12.10 -4.02 -2.86
CA MET A 53 10.95 -3.20 -2.53
C MET A 53 10.91 -2.88 -1.04
N LEU A 54 10.93 -1.59 -0.69
CA LEU A 54 10.71 -1.17 0.69
C LEU A 54 9.28 -1.52 1.13
N THR A 55 9.19 -2.26 2.22
CA THR A 55 7.94 -2.65 2.85
C THR A 55 7.97 -2.30 4.34
N TRP A 56 6.99 -1.54 4.79
CA TRP A 56 6.78 -1.32 6.22
C TRP A 56 5.96 -2.47 6.79
N VAL A 57 6.42 -3.01 7.93
CA VAL A 57 5.67 -4.01 8.68
C VAL A 57 5.41 -3.44 10.07
N VAL A 58 4.15 -3.28 10.43
CA VAL A 58 3.75 -2.75 11.73
C VAL A 58 3.22 -3.92 12.57
N LEU A 59 3.93 -4.23 13.63
CA LEU A 59 3.57 -5.27 14.58
C LEU A 59 2.54 -4.72 15.57
N PRO A 60 1.62 -5.55 16.10
CA PRO A 60 0.71 -5.10 17.14
C PRO A 60 1.45 -4.72 18.42
N PRO A 61 0.89 -3.83 19.26
CA PRO A 61 1.41 -3.59 20.60
C PRO A 61 1.55 -4.91 21.39
N ASP A 62 2.59 -5.02 22.20
CA ASP A 62 2.90 -6.22 22.97
C ASP A 62 3.08 -7.50 22.12
N PHE A 63 3.68 -7.32 20.94
CA PHE A 63 3.96 -8.44 20.04
C PHE A 63 4.81 -9.52 20.74
N ASP A 64 4.36 -10.77 20.62
CA ASP A 64 5.03 -11.94 21.15
C ASP A 64 5.33 -12.92 19.99
N PRO A 65 6.59 -13.12 19.60
CA PRO A 65 6.95 -13.97 18.47
C PRO A 65 6.55 -15.46 18.64
N ALA A 66 6.17 -15.89 19.84
CA ALA A 66 5.67 -17.23 20.09
C ALA A 66 4.17 -17.40 19.74
N LYS A 67 3.47 -16.29 19.47
CA LYS A 67 2.05 -16.31 19.11
C LYS A 67 1.84 -16.24 17.62
N LYS A 68 0.63 -16.56 17.16
CA LYS A 68 0.18 -16.43 15.78
C LYS A 68 -0.70 -15.19 15.61
N TYR A 69 -0.39 -14.39 14.57
CA TYR A 69 -1.11 -13.16 14.28
C TYR A 69 -1.76 -13.20 12.89
N PRO A 70 -2.99 -12.70 12.75
CA PRO A 70 -3.55 -12.42 11.44
C PRO A 70 -2.72 -11.34 10.75
N VAL A 71 -2.57 -11.45 9.43
CA VAL A 71 -1.75 -10.53 8.62
C VAL A 71 -2.66 -9.76 7.67
N LEU A 72 -2.50 -8.44 7.62
CA LEU A 72 -3.29 -7.57 6.77
C LEU A 72 -2.38 -6.82 5.79
N LEU A 73 -2.54 -7.09 4.51
CA LEU A 73 -1.90 -6.33 3.45
C LEU A 73 -2.62 -4.99 3.26
N TYR A 74 -1.90 -3.88 3.40
CA TYR A 74 -2.37 -2.55 3.09
C TYR A 74 -2.02 -2.17 1.65
N CYS A 75 -3.03 -1.95 0.83
CA CYS A 75 -2.89 -1.52 -0.55
C CYS A 75 -3.04 0.00 -0.64
N GLN A 76 -1.92 0.69 -0.91
CA GLN A 76 -1.89 2.14 -1.03
C GLN A 76 -2.63 2.62 -2.27
N GLY A 77 -3.40 3.70 -2.12
CA GLY A 77 -4.06 4.39 -3.22
C GLY A 77 -3.10 5.24 -4.06
N GLY A 78 -3.64 6.05 -4.90
CA GLY A 78 -2.92 6.90 -5.86
C GLY A 78 -3.35 6.62 -7.29
N PRO A 79 -2.59 5.84 -8.08
CA PRO A 79 -1.52 4.90 -7.72
C PRO A 79 -0.16 5.52 -7.36
N GLN A 80 0.12 6.76 -7.72
CA GLN A 80 1.41 7.42 -7.52
C GLN A 80 1.48 8.12 -6.13
N SER A 81 1.31 7.36 -5.05
CA SER A 81 1.38 7.87 -3.67
C SER A 81 2.18 6.93 -2.77
N VAL A 82 3.32 7.44 -2.25
CA VAL A 82 4.26 6.66 -1.44
C VAL A 82 3.69 6.25 -0.08
N VAL A 83 4.02 5.04 0.36
CA VAL A 83 3.87 4.65 1.76
C VAL A 83 5.12 5.09 2.50
N SER A 84 5.13 6.35 2.92
CA SER A 84 6.17 6.92 3.77
C SER A 84 5.92 6.58 5.24
N GLN A 85 6.76 7.06 6.12
CA GLN A 85 6.43 7.10 7.54
C GLN A 85 5.45 8.26 7.81
N PHE A 86 4.19 8.12 7.37
CA PHE A 86 3.15 9.12 7.58
C PHE A 86 2.24 8.74 8.77
N TRP A 87 1.74 9.74 9.48
CA TRP A 87 0.61 9.62 10.38
C TRP A 87 -0.67 10.00 9.64
N SER A 88 -1.69 9.19 9.71
CA SER A 88 -3.01 9.49 9.13
C SER A 88 -4.10 9.20 10.15
N TYR A 89 -5.03 10.13 10.31
CA TYR A 89 -6.23 9.91 11.13
C TYR A 89 -7.30 9.08 10.40
N ARG A 90 -7.17 8.89 9.10
CA ARG A 90 -8.11 8.11 8.29
C ARG A 90 -7.60 6.67 8.03
N TRP A 91 -6.33 6.55 7.65
CA TRP A 91 -5.66 5.26 7.37
C TRP A 91 -4.46 5.11 8.30
N ASN A 92 -4.74 4.84 9.56
CA ASN A 92 -3.72 4.74 10.60
C ASN A 92 -3.27 3.29 10.75
N LEU A 93 -2.03 3.01 10.35
CA LEU A 93 -1.47 1.65 10.36
C LEU A 93 -1.29 1.13 11.80
N GLU A 94 -0.95 2.01 12.74
CA GLU A 94 -0.86 1.65 14.17
C GLU A 94 -2.23 1.29 14.77
N LEU A 95 -3.28 2.04 14.41
CA LEU A 95 -4.64 1.72 14.86
C LEU A 95 -5.10 0.35 14.31
N ILE A 96 -4.78 0.04 13.05
CA ILE A 96 -5.07 -1.27 12.49
C ILE A 96 -4.28 -2.35 13.24
N ALA A 97 -2.98 -2.14 13.48
CA ALA A 97 -2.13 -3.08 14.20
C ALA A 97 -2.59 -3.28 15.65
N SER A 98 -3.09 -2.22 16.32
CA SER A 98 -3.62 -2.31 17.69
C SER A 98 -4.82 -3.25 17.83
N GLY A 99 -5.52 -3.54 16.72
CA GLY A 99 -6.54 -4.58 16.64
C GLY A 99 -6.00 -6.03 16.66
N GLY A 100 -4.69 -6.20 16.83
CA GLY A 100 -4.04 -7.51 16.89
C GLY A 100 -3.58 -8.05 15.53
N TYR A 101 -3.50 -7.19 14.51
CA TYR A 101 -3.01 -7.54 13.17
C TYR A 101 -1.54 -7.16 13.00
N VAL A 102 -0.80 -7.96 12.23
CA VAL A 102 0.43 -7.50 11.60
C VAL A 102 0.07 -6.83 10.28
N VAL A 103 0.43 -5.56 10.13
CA VAL A 103 0.12 -4.78 8.92
C VAL A 103 1.33 -4.74 8.00
N VAL A 104 1.13 -5.08 6.73
CA VAL A 104 2.16 -5.10 5.67
C VAL A 104 1.84 -4.02 4.67
N ALA A 105 2.68 -3.00 4.57
CA ALA A 105 2.47 -1.83 3.74
C ALA A 105 3.63 -1.61 2.75
N PRO A 106 3.59 -2.28 1.58
CA PRO A 106 4.68 -2.23 0.60
C PRO A 106 4.64 -0.98 -0.27
N ASN A 107 5.82 -0.52 -0.68
CA ASN A 107 6.02 0.48 -1.72
C ASN A 107 6.17 -0.21 -3.08
N ARG A 108 5.08 -0.75 -3.61
CA ARG A 108 5.03 -1.44 -4.90
C ARG A 108 5.36 -0.51 -6.07
N ARG A 109 5.53 -1.04 -7.28
CA ARG A 109 5.74 -0.25 -8.51
C ARG A 109 4.68 0.84 -8.68
N GLY A 110 5.12 1.98 -9.24
CA GLY A 110 4.29 3.15 -9.47
C GLY A 110 4.25 4.14 -8.33
N LEU A 111 4.89 3.86 -7.19
CA LEU A 111 5.01 4.80 -6.08
C LEU A 111 6.26 5.70 -6.28
N PRO A 112 6.20 7.00 -5.98
CA PRO A 112 7.35 7.89 -6.06
C PRO A 112 8.40 7.56 -4.99
N SER A 113 9.54 8.24 -5.04
CA SER A 113 10.67 8.16 -4.08
C SER A 113 11.65 6.99 -4.28
N PHE A 114 11.45 6.15 -5.29
CA PHE A 114 12.32 5.01 -5.61
C PHE A 114 12.94 5.09 -7.02
N GLY A 115 12.99 6.29 -7.58
CA GLY A 115 13.47 6.56 -8.93
C GLY A 115 12.35 6.60 -9.98
N GLN A 116 12.64 7.28 -11.10
CA GLN A 116 11.68 7.50 -12.16
C GLN A 116 11.21 6.18 -12.80
N GLU A 117 12.13 5.26 -13.05
CA GLU A 117 11.80 3.93 -13.60
C GLU A 117 10.79 3.17 -12.73
N TRP A 118 10.92 3.27 -11.39
CA TRP A 118 9.98 2.63 -10.47
C TRP A 118 8.58 3.25 -10.57
N LEU A 119 8.52 4.57 -10.67
CA LEU A 119 7.29 5.34 -10.79
C LEU A 119 6.57 5.05 -12.13
N ASP A 120 7.29 5.08 -13.24
CA ASP A 120 6.70 4.99 -14.58
C ASP A 120 6.11 3.61 -14.89
N GLN A 121 6.55 2.57 -14.18
CA GLN A 121 6.07 1.20 -14.40
C GLN A 121 4.61 0.95 -14.03
N ILE A 122 3.90 1.94 -13.50
CA ILE A 122 2.45 1.82 -13.26
C ILE A 122 1.64 2.28 -14.46
N SER A 123 2.11 3.28 -15.21
CA SER A 123 1.40 3.80 -16.37
C SER A 123 1.33 2.76 -17.47
N GLY A 124 0.12 2.44 -17.91
CA GLY A 124 -0.14 1.37 -18.89
C GLY A 124 -0.11 -0.06 -18.31
N ASP A 125 0.17 -0.24 -17.01
CA ASP A 125 0.19 -1.57 -16.38
C ASP A 125 -0.35 -1.55 -14.94
N TYR A 126 -1.63 -1.23 -14.78
CA TYR A 126 -2.28 -1.18 -13.46
C TYR A 126 -2.42 -2.56 -12.79
N SER A 127 -2.38 -3.64 -13.56
CA SER A 127 -2.65 -5.01 -13.10
C SER A 127 -1.45 -5.95 -13.17
N GLY A 128 -0.28 -5.46 -13.55
CA GLY A 128 0.89 -6.30 -13.80
C GLY A 128 1.86 -6.41 -12.61
N GLN A 129 3.05 -5.84 -12.75
CA GLN A 129 4.11 -6.03 -11.76
C GLN A 129 3.74 -5.48 -10.37
N ASN A 130 3.01 -4.40 -10.28
CA ASN A 130 2.53 -3.82 -9.01
C ASN A 130 1.64 -4.80 -8.21
N ILE A 131 0.82 -5.62 -8.86
CA ILE A 131 0.03 -6.68 -8.20
C ILE A 131 0.94 -7.81 -7.72
N ARG A 132 1.92 -8.22 -8.53
CA ARG A 132 2.94 -9.20 -8.12
C ARG A 132 3.81 -8.70 -6.96
N ASP A 133 4.06 -7.39 -6.89
CA ASP A 133 4.78 -6.77 -5.77
C ASP A 133 3.99 -6.89 -4.45
N TYR A 134 2.65 -6.68 -4.47
CA TYR A 134 1.80 -6.94 -3.31
C TYR A 134 1.87 -8.39 -2.86
N LEU A 135 1.81 -9.34 -3.81
CA LEU A 135 1.92 -10.77 -3.48
C LEU A 135 3.30 -11.12 -2.93
N SER A 136 4.38 -10.54 -3.47
CA SER A 136 5.73 -10.73 -2.94
C SER A 136 5.85 -10.24 -1.49
N ALA A 137 5.25 -9.08 -1.17
CA ALA A 137 5.28 -8.53 0.18
C ALA A 137 4.54 -9.41 1.20
N ILE A 138 3.35 -9.90 0.83
CA ILE A 138 2.58 -10.75 1.75
C ILE A 138 3.21 -12.13 1.90
N ASP A 139 3.81 -12.69 0.85
CA ASP A 139 4.50 -13.98 0.90
C ASP A 139 5.74 -13.93 1.79
N ASP A 140 6.51 -12.83 1.75
CA ASP A 140 7.67 -12.61 2.62
C ASP A 140 7.27 -12.64 4.09
N VAL A 141 6.22 -11.91 4.46
CA VAL A 141 5.72 -11.88 5.84
C VAL A 141 5.05 -13.19 6.23
N ALA A 142 4.33 -13.85 5.32
CA ALA A 142 3.70 -15.14 5.56
C ALA A 142 4.69 -16.29 5.82
N ALA A 143 5.98 -16.10 5.48
CA ALA A 143 7.04 -17.05 5.80
C ALA A 143 7.46 -17.02 7.29
N GLU A 144 7.11 -15.96 8.00
CA GLU A 144 7.45 -15.81 9.41
C GLU A 144 6.71 -16.82 10.31
N PRO A 145 7.37 -17.35 11.36
CA PRO A 145 6.77 -18.34 12.24
C PRO A 145 5.55 -17.84 13.01
N TRP A 146 5.45 -16.55 13.23
CA TRP A 146 4.33 -15.89 13.90
C TRP A 146 3.17 -15.50 12.96
N ALA A 147 3.34 -15.57 11.65
CA ALA A 147 2.27 -15.27 10.72
C ALA A 147 1.23 -16.40 10.66
N ASP A 148 -0.05 -16.06 10.75
CA ASP A 148 -1.16 -16.99 10.58
C ASP A 148 -1.66 -16.94 9.13
N ARG A 149 -1.24 -17.91 8.34
CA ARG A 149 -1.60 -18.02 6.91
C ARG A 149 -3.08 -18.26 6.66
N ASP A 150 -3.80 -18.78 7.66
CA ASP A 150 -5.24 -19.01 7.55
C ASP A 150 -6.07 -17.77 7.91
N ARG A 151 -5.43 -16.72 8.39
CA ARG A 151 -6.04 -15.44 8.75
C ARG A 151 -5.34 -14.24 8.07
N MET A 152 -5.18 -14.33 6.75
CA MET A 152 -4.65 -13.20 5.97
C MET A 152 -5.77 -12.47 5.26
N GLY A 153 -5.68 -11.15 5.18
CA GLY A 153 -6.60 -10.29 4.46
C GLY A 153 -5.89 -9.15 3.72
N CYS A 154 -6.62 -8.41 2.91
CA CYS A 154 -6.12 -7.18 2.31
C CYS A 154 -7.15 -6.05 2.38
N VAL A 155 -6.66 -4.83 2.51
CA VAL A 155 -7.46 -3.61 2.61
C VAL A 155 -6.84 -2.51 1.78
N GLY A 156 -7.67 -1.69 1.13
CA GLY A 156 -7.20 -0.54 0.38
C GLY A 156 -8.33 0.37 -0.07
N ALA A 157 -7.98 1.62 -0.40
CA ALA A 157 -8.91 2.62 -0.88
C ALA A 157 -8.46 3.21 -2.21
N SER A 158 -9.44 3.69 -3.02
CA SER A 158 -9.17 4.30 -4.33
C SER A 158 -8.44 3.30 -5.23
N TYR A 159 -7.29 3.62 -5.79
CA TYR A 159 -6.45 2.65 -6.49
C TYR A 159 -6.09 1.45 -5.59
N GLY A 160 -5.94 1.63 -4.28
CA GLY A 160 -5.79 0.51 -3.34
C GLY A 160 -7.03 -0.38 -3.26
N GLY A 161 -8.22 0.19 -3.35
CA GLY A 161 -9.49 -0.55 -3.48
C GLY A 161 -9.58 -1.34 -4.79
N TYR A 162 -9.15 -0.75 -5.90
CA TYR A 162 -8.94 -1.46 -7.17
C TYR A 162 -8.00 -2.66 -7.00
N SER A 163 -6.85 -2.44 -6.35
CA SER A 163 -5.88 -3.51 -6.09
C SER A 163 -6.48 -4.66 -5.29
N VAL A 164 -7.33 -4.35 -4.29
CA VAL A 164 -8.05 -5.36 -3.51
C VAL A 164 -9.03 -6.16 -4.38
N TYR A 165 -9.81 -5.51 -5.25
CA TYR A 165 -10.67 -6.22 -6.20
C TYR A 165 -9.88 -7.11 -7.15
N PHE A 166 -8.75 -6.60 -7.66
CA PHE A 166 -7.91 -7.38 -8.57
C PHE A 166 -7.28 -8.58 -7.85
N LEU A 167 -6.76 -8.37 -6.65
CA LEU A 167 -6.22 -9.46 -5.81
C LEU A 167 -7.27 -10.52 -5.48
N ALA A 168 -8.53 -10.15 -5.30
CA ALA A 168 -9.60 -11.13 -5.05
C ALA A 168 -9.74 -12.16 -6.20
N GLY A 169 -9.42 -11.77 -7.44
CA GLY A 169 -9.42 -12.67 -8.59
C GLY A 169 -8.11 -13.44 -8.84
N CYS A 170 -6.98 -13.04 -8.22
CA CYS A 170 -5.67 -13.61 -8.55
C CYS A 170 -4.79 -13.95 -7.32
N HIS A 171 -5.34 -13.94 -6.09
CA HIS A 171 -4.56 -14.12 -4.85
C HIS A 171 -4.10 -15.55 -4.57
N ASP A 172 -4.50 -16.53 -5.36
CA ASP A 172 -4.12 -17.94 -5.21
C ASP A 172 -4.32 -18.45 -3.75
N LYS A 173 -5.54 -18.28 -3.24
CA LYS A 173 -5.99 -18.69 -1.90
C LYS A 173 -5.23 -18.06 -0.70
N ARG A 174 -4.42 -17.02 -0.92
CA ARG A 174 -3.70 -16.35 0.17
C ARG A 174 -4.60 -15.65 1.16
N PHE A 175 -5.60 -14.92 0.67
CA PHE A 175 -6.46 -14.09 1.50
C PHE A 175 -7.81 -14.75 1.81
N LYS A 176 -8.32 -14.47 3.01
CA LYS A 176 -9.64 -14.90 3.50
C LYS A 176 -10.63 -13.74 3.61
N ALA A 177 -10.13 -12.49 3.58
CA ALA A 177 -10.94 -11.28 3.69
C ALA A 177 -10.41 -10.17 2.78
N PHE A 178 -11.33 -9.41 2.20
CA PHE A 178 -11.05 -8.32 1.27
C PHE A 178 -11.88 -7.10 1.66
N ILE A 179 -11.22 -5.95 1.88
CA ILE A 179 -11.87 -4.68 2.22
C ILE A 179 -11.49 -3.65 1.15
N ALA A 180 -12.35 -3.45 0.17
CA ALA A 180 -12.17 -2.47 -0.88
C ALA A 180 -13.04 -1.24 -0.62
N HIS A 181 -12.41 -0.06 -0.51
CA HIS A 181 -13.09 1.21 -0.30
C HIS A 181 -12.92 2.09 -1.54
N CYS A 182 -14.03 2.52 -2.16
CA CYS A 182 -14.04 3.40 -3.34
C CYS A 182 -13.09 2.93 -4.46
N GLY A 183 -12.97 1.62 -4.68
CA GLY A 183 -12.09 1.04 -5.69
C GLY A 183 -12.68 1.11 -7.09
N ILE A 184 -11.83 1.27 -8.08
CA ILE A 184 -12.22 1.13 -9.49
C ILE A 184 -12.51 -0.35 -9.76
N PHE A 185 -13.70 -0.65 -10.25
CA PHE A 185 -14.09 -2.01 -10.63
C PHE A 185 -14.20 -2.18 -12.15
N ASP A 186 -14.62 -1.11 -12.82
CA ASP A 186 -14.71 -1.04 -14.28
C ASP A 186 -14.11 0.27 -14.79
N PHE A 187 -13.05 0.18 -15.58
CA PHE A 187 -12.35 1.34 -16.12
C PHE A 187 -13.16 2.10 -17.17
N ASP A 188 -14.03 1.43 -17.92
CA ASP A 188 -14.88 2.11 -18.89
C ASP A 188 -15.89 3.02 -18.17
N SER A 189 -16.47 2.53 -17.08
CA SER A 189 -17.36 3.33 -16.22
C SER A 189 -16.61 4.48 -15.53
N MET A 190 -15.40 4.22 -15.03
CA MET A 190 -14.56 5.26 -14.43
C MET A 190 -14.25 6.36 -15.45
N TYR A 191 -13.86 6.00 -16.66
CA TYR A 191 -13.56 6.97 -17.71
C TYR A 191 -14.76 7.87 -18.03
N GLY A 192 -15.96 7.28 -18.07
CA GLY A 192 -17.19 8.01 -18.33
C GLY A 192 -17.72 8.90 -17.19
N ALA A 193 -17.22 8.68 -15.97
CA ALA A 193 -17.72 9.34 -14.76
C ALA A 193 -16.73 10.30 -14.08
N THR A 194 -15.42 10.21 -14.40
CA THR A 194 -14.39 11.03 -13.75
C THR A 194 -14.30 12.43 -14.37
N GLU A 195 -14.02 13.43 -13.54
CA GLU A 195 -13.61 14.76 -13.97
C GLU A 195 -12.11 14.82 -14.32
N GLU A 196 -11.33 13.81 -13.94
CA GLU A 196 -9.87 13.76 -14.12
C GLU A 196 -9.47 13.03 -15.41
N LEU A 197 -10.12 13.35 -16.56
CA LEU A 197 -9.85 12.69 -17.84
C LEU A 197 -8.39 12.77 -18.29
N TRP A 198 -7.70 13.87 -17.97
CA TRP A 198 -6.29 14.05 -18.27
C TRP A 198 -5.42 12.97 -17.63
N PHE A 199 -5.71 12.66 -16.36
CA PHE A 199 -5.00 11.62 -15.59
C PHE A 199 -5.21 10.25 -16.23
N VAL A 200 -6.47 9.88 -16.50
CA VAL A 200 -6.78 8.58 -17.09
C VAL A 200 -6.19 8.46 -18.49
N ASN A 201 -6.25 9.52 -19.32
CA ASN A 201 -5.62 9.52 -20.63
C ASN A 201 -4.09 9.37 -20.55
N ASN A 202 -3.45 10.03 -19.59
CA ASN A 202 -2.00 9.93 -19.40
C ASN A 202 -1.59 8.51 -19.02
N ASP A 203 -2.25 7.93 -18.03
CA ASP A 203 -1.89 6.61 -17.49
C ASP A 203 -2.29 5.46 -18.41
N SER A 204 -3.32 5.64 -19.24
CA SER A 204 -3.84 4.61 -20.14
C SER A 204 -3.45 4.82 -21.61
N GLY A 205 -2.78 5.93 -21.91
CA GLY A 205 -2.39 6.31 -23.26
C GLY A 205 -3.53 6.88 -24.12
N GLY A 206 -4.75 7.06 -23.57
CA GLY A 206 -5.90 7.61 -24.28
C GLY A 206 -7.25 7.00 -23.86
N PRO A 207 -8.34 7.37 -24.53
CA PRO A 207 -9.66 6.88 -24.23
C PRO A 207 -9.84 5.40 -24.56
N TYR A 208 -10.69 4.71 -23.81
CA TYR A 208 -10.88 3.25 -23.93
C TYR A 208 -11.39 2.80 -25.31
N TRP A 209 -12.03 3.66 -26.07
CA TRP A 209 -12.49 3.37 -27.43
C TRP A 209 -11.39 3.54 -28.50
N ASP A 210 -10.25 4.12 -28.16
CA ASP A 210 -9.12 4.22 -29.07
C ASP A 210 -8.49 2.85 -29.31
N LYS A 211 -8.55 2.37 -30.55
CA LYS A 211 -8.06 1.06 -30.95
C LYS A 211 -6.60 1.06 -31.39
N THR A 212 -5.94 2.23 -31.36
CA THR A 212 -4.52 2.34 -31.76
C THR A 212 -3.58 1.69 -30.77
N HIS A 213 -3.99 1.56 -29.49
CA HIS A 213 -3.23 0.86 -28.44
C HIS A 213 -3.40 -0.66 -28.53
N ALA A 214 -2.34 -1.37 -28.13
CA ALA A 214 -2.40 -2.82 -27.99
C ALA A 214 -3.52 -3.21 -27.00
N PRO A 215 -4.24 -4.35 -27.23
CA PRO A 215 -5.35 -4.74 -26.35
C PRO A 215 -5.00 -4.79 -24.87
N ALA A 216 -3.78 -5.23 -24.52
CA ALA A 216 -3.30 -5.31 -23.14
C ALA A 216 -3.04 -3.94 -22.48
N GLN A 217 -2.89 -2.89 -23.27
CA GLN A 217 -2.64 -1.52 -22.78
C GLN A 217 -3.93 -0.70 -22.63
N ARG A 218 -5.07 -1.26 -23.07
CA ARG A 218 -6.36 -0.56 -22.97
C ARG A 218 -6.87 -0.58 -21.52
N PRO A 219 -7.42 0.54 -21.03
CA PRO A 219 -7.92 0.65 -19.65
C PRO A 219 -8.81 -0.53 -19.24
N HIS A 220 -9.75 -0.88 -20.09
CA HIS A 220 -10.71 -1.96 -19.79
C HIS A 220 -10.04 -3.35 -19.59
N ALA A 221 -8.86 -3.59 -20.16
CA ALA A 221 -8.15 -4.86 -19.96
C ALA A 221 -7.70 -5.05 -18.50
N HIS A 222 -7.57 -3.95 -17.76
CA HIS A 222 -7.19 -3.95 -16.35
C HIS A 222 -8.39 -3.98 -15.39
N SER A 223 -9.63 -4.02 -15.90
CA SER A 223 -10.82 -4.04 -15.06
C SER A 223 -10.96 -5.37 -14.30
N PRO A 224 -11.11 -5.37 -12.96
CA PRO A 224 -11.16 -6.57 -12.12
C PRO A 224 -12.22 -7.58 -12.53
N HIS A 225 -13.39 -7.13 -13.02
CA HIS A 225 -14.48 -8.01 -13.44
C HIS A 225 -14.17 -8.87 -14.68
N ARG A 226 -13.05 -8.61 -15.36
CA ARG A 226 -12.61 -9.37 -16.55
C ARG A 226 -11.59 -10.46 -16.22
N LEU A 227 -11.22 -10.62 -14.96
CA LEU A 227 -10.38 -11.73 -14.53
C LEU A 227 -11.10 -13.06 -14.73
N PRO A 228 -10.44 -14.10 -15.25
CA PRO A 228 -11.02 -15.44 -15.29
C PRO A 228 -11.28 -15.92 -13.85
N HIS A 229 -12.47 -16.41 -13.60
CA HIS A 229 -12.90 -16.94 -12.29
C HIS A 229 -12.40 -18.37 -12.09
#